data_178b4af39e00d0f591560a61ab2ef353
#
_entry.id   178b4af39e00d0f591560a61ab2ef353
#
_cell.length_a   1.000
_cell.length_b   1.000
_cell.length_c   1.000
_cell.angle_alpha   90.00
_cell.angle_beta   90.00
_cell.angle_gamma   90.00
#
_symmetry.space_group_name_H-M   'P 1'
#
loop_
_entity.id
_entity.type
_entity.pdbx_description
1 polymer ?
#
loop_
_entity_poly.entity_id
_entity_poly.type
_entity_poly.pdbx_seq_one_letter_code
_entity_poly.pdbx_strand_id
1 'polypeptide(L)'
;MAKKQAKEAVAIQKPVQCNGAGQEYECGCHKERKDRYLEPSLLLLLWQGPSYGYELMRGLEALGFHDGPPDPGAVYRTLRHMEEYGLVRSEWETTGSGPARRRYWITDRGKHYLANWVEVLEQRYWALGNFLRQYRQLLEAEKGGSDGRSGVA
;
A
#
# COMPACT_ATOMS: atom_id res chain seq x y z
N MET A 1 -30.18 2.12 -14.45
CA MET A 1 -29.41 1.08 -15.15
C MET A 1 -27.93 1.25 -14.83
N ALA A 2 -27.43 0.48 -13.88
CA ALA A 2 -26.02 0.54 -13.46
C ALA A 2 -25.18 -0.31 -14.42
N LYS A 3 -24.26 0.32 -15.14
CA LYS A 3 -23.27 -0.39 -15.95
C LYS A 3 -22.21 -0.99 -15.03
N LYS A 4 -22.24 -2.30 -14.93
CA LYS A 4 -21.16 -3.14 -14.39
C LYS A 4 -19.90 -2.91 -15.24
N GLN A 5 -18.95 -2.13 -14.73
CA GLN A 5 -17.60 -2.14 -15.29
C GLN A 5 -16.90 -3.39 -14.75
N ALA A 6 -16.66 -4.33 -15.62
CA ALA A 6 -15.84 -5.49 -15.36
C ALA A 6 -14.41 -5.03 -15.01
N LYS A 7 -13.96 -5.40 -13.83
CA LYS A 7 -12.54 -5.34 -13.47
C LYS A 7 -11.84 -6.40 -14.32
N GLU A 8 -11.19 -5.99 -15.38
CA GLU A 8 -10.14 -6.81 -15.99
C GLU A 8 -9.00 -6.88 -15.00
N ALA A 9 -8.86 -8.02 -14.38
CA ALA A 9 -7.68 -8.37 -13.62
C ALA A 9 -6.51 -8.43 -14.62
N VAL A 10 -5.69 -7.38 -14.62
CA VAL A 10 -4.39 -7.44 -15.28
C VAL A 10 -3.62 -8.53 -14.56
N ALA A 11 -3.38 -9.64 -15.23
CA ALA A 11 -2.54 -10.70 -14.72
C ALA A 11 -1.17 -10.09 -14.40
N ILE A 12 -0.87 -10.00 -13.11
CA ILE A 12 0.45 -9.60 -12.62
C ILE A 12 1.38 -10.73 -13.05
N GLN A 13 2.05 -10.53 -14.17
CA GLN A 13 3.13 -11.39 -14.58
C GLN A 13 4.19 -11.34 -13.46
N LYS A 14 4.64 -12.51 -13.04
CA LYS A 14 5.68 -12.67 -12.02
C LYS A 14 6.80 -11.65 -12.25
N PRO A 15 7.31 -11.02 -11.20
CA PRO A 15 8.40 -10.08 -11.33
C PRO A 15 9.53 -10.75 -12.09
N VAL A 16 10.00 -10.09 -13.13
CA VAL A 16 11.19 -10.52 -13.87
C VAL A 16 12.31 -10.57 -12.84
N GLN A 17 12.84 -11.75 -12.58
CA GLN A 17 14.05 -11.87 -11.81
C GLN A 17 15.12 -11.05 -12.54
N CYS A 18 15.65 -10.03 -11.86
CA CYS A 18 16.79 -9.31 -12.36
C CYS A 18 17.98 -10.27 -12.39
N ASN A 19 18.13 -11.03 -13.47
CA ASN A 19 19.29 -11.87 -13.72
C ASN A 19 20.46 -10.95 -14.08
N GLY A 20 21.00 -10.28 -13.07
CA GLY A 20 22.23 -9.54 -13.20
C GLY A 20 23.38 -10.52 -13.38
N ALA A 21 23.87 -10.64 -14.60
CA ALA A 21 25.16 -11.25 -14.84
C ALA A 21 26.22 -10.39 -14.12
N GLY A 22 26.67 -10.85 -12.95
CA GLY A 22 28.02 -10.62 -12.47
C GLY A 22 28.38 -9.26 -11.86
N GLN A 23 27.45 -8.39 -11.49
CA GLN A 23 27.72 -7.26 -10.59
C GLN A 23 26.59 -7.11 -9.58
N GLU A 24 26.99 -6.98 -8.32
CA GLU A 24 26.09 -6.73 -7.19
C GLU A 24 25.40 -5.36 -7.30
N TYR A 25 24.53 -5.23 -8.28
CA TYR A 25 23.57 -4.13 -8.33
C TYR A 25 22.31 -4.61 -7.61
N GLU A 26 22.20 -4.29 -6.33
CA GLU A 26 20.94 -4.48 -5.63
C GLU A 26 19.90 -3.61 -6.33
N CYS A 27 19.03 -4.24 -7.12
CA CYS A 27 17.92 -3.58 -7.73
C CYS A 27 17.06 -2.97 -6.63
N GLY A 28 17.01 -1.64 -6.54
CA GLY A 28 16.22 -0.91 -5.56
C GLY A 28 14.72 -1.16 -5.66
N CYS A 29 14.26 -1.90 -6.70
CA CYS A 29 12.86 -2.21 -6.92
C CYS A 29 12.24 -3.10 -5.82
N HIS A 30 13.04 -3.87 -5.09
CA HIS A 30 12.58 -4.72 -3.97
C HIS A 30 12.83 -4.11 -2.59
N LYS A 31 13.46 -2.94 -2.54
CA LYS A 31 13.76 -2.24 -1.27
C LYS A 31 12.67 -1.22 -0.92
N GLU A 32 11.41 -1.59 -1.10
CA GLU A 32 10.35 -0.83 -0.49
C GLU A 32 10.47 -0.98 1.02
N ARG A 33 10.61 0.14 1.71
CA ARG A 33 10.50 0.16 3.17
C ARG A 33 9.09 -0.30 3.50
N LYS A 34 8.95 -1.52 3.97
CA LYS A 34 7.68 -2.17 4.32
C LYS A 34 6.80 -1.31 5.23
N ASP A 35 7.40 -0.35 5.91
CA ASP A 35 6.73 0.48 6.92
C ASP A 35 6.29 1.85 6.42
N ARG A 36 6.58 2.20 5.16
CA ARG A 36 6.35 3.56 4.65
C ARG A 36 4.90 4.04 4.71
N TYR A 37 3.97 3.12 4.48
CA TYR A 37 2.54 3.44 4.46
C TYR A 37 1.79 2.93 5.68
N LEU A 38 2.51 2.52 6.71
CA LEU A 38 1.92 1.92 7.90
C LEU A 38 1.06 2.94 8.67
N GLU A 39 1.57 4.15 8.90
CA GLU A 39 0.83 5.21 9.59
C GLU A 39 -0.48 5.58 8.88
N PRO A 40 -0.47 5.98 7.59
CA PRO A 40 -1.71 6.35 6.92
C PRO A 40 -2.67 5.17 6.79
N SER A 41 -2.18 3.95 6.64
CA SER A 41 -3.02 2.75 6.58
C SER A 41 -3.73 2.48 7.90
N LEU A 42 -3.02 2.57 9.02
CA LEU A 42 -3.59 2.42 10.35
C LEU A 42 -4.65 3.50 10.64
N LEU A 43 -4.36 4.75 10.30
CA LEU A 43 -5.31 5.86 10.47
C LEU A 43 -6.57 5.66 9.62
N LEU A 44 -6.42 5.19 8.38
CA LEU A 44 -7.56 4.89 7.50
C LEU A 44 -8.45 3.80 8.09
N LEU A 45 -7.85 2.72 8.60
CA LEU A 45 -8.59 1.63 9.24
C LEU A 45 -9.31 2.09 10.50
N LEU A 46 -8.65 2.89 11.33
CA LEU A 46 -9.24 3.44 12.55
C LEU A 46 -10.34 4.47 12.28
N TRP A 47 -10.31 5.15 11.14
CA TRP A 47 -11.41 6.02 10.73
C TRP A 47 -12.68 5.23 10.39
N GLN A 48 -12.55 4.02 9.90
CA GLN A 48 -13.69 3.13 9.65
C GLN A 48 -14.38 2.71 10.95
N GLY A 49 -13.64 2.65 12.05
CA GLY A 49 -14.14 2.33 13.36
C GLY A 49 -13.03 1.98 14.34
N PRO A 50 -13.31 2.09 15.66
CA PRO A 50 -12.37 1.68 16.70
C PRO A 50 -12.02 0.20 16.55
N SER A 51 -10.74 -0.15 16.79
CA SER A 51 -10.24 -1.48 16.50
C SER A 51 -9.14 -1.90 17.47
N TYR A 52 -8.93 -3.20 17.57
CA TYR A 52 -7.83 -3.82 18.31
C TYR A 52 -6.62 -4.04 17.40
N GLY A 53 -5.42 -4.15 17.99
CA GLY A 53 -4.20 -4.35 17.23
C GLY A 53 -4.23 -5.53 16.25
N TYR A 54 -4.82 -6.66 16.65
CA TYR A 54 -4.93 -7.84 15.78
C TYR A 54 -5.90 -7.65 14.61
N GLU A 55 -6.96 -6.87 14.79
CA GLU A 55 -7.89 -6.52 13.70
C GLU A 55 -7.23 -5.56 12.71
N LEU A 56 -6.46 -4.59 13.22
CA LEU A 56 -5.67 -3.67 12.39
C LEU A 56 -4.66 -4.42 11.53
N MET A 57 -4.00 -5.44 12.06
CA MET A 57 -3.09 -6.28 11.27
C MET A 57 -3.78 -6.98 10.10
N ARG A 58 -4.98 -7.51 10.30
CA ARG A 58 -5.78 -8.08 9.21
C ARG A 58 -6.18 -7.03 8.17
N GLY A 59 -6.58 -5.86 8.63
CA GLY A 59 -6.93 -4.75 7.74
C GLY A 59 -5.75 -4.27 6.90
N LEU A 60 -4.56 -4.22 7.47
CA LEU A 60 -3.32 -3.87 6.75
C LEU A 60 -2.99 -4.86 5.64
N GLU A 61 -3.15 -6.15 5.90
CA GLU A 61 -2.96 -7.20 4.90
C GLU A 61 -3.94 -7.03 3.73
N ALA A 62 -5.20 -6.71 4.01
CA ALA A 62 -6.23 -6.47 3.00
C ALA A 62 -5.97 -5.23 2.13
N LEU A 63 -5.29 -4.19 2.65
CA LEU A 63 -4.91 -3.00 1.88
C LEU A 63 -3.83 -3.25 0.83
N GLY A 64 -3.05 -4.32 0.96
CA GLY A 64 -2.12 -4.79 -0.06
C GLY A 64 -0.85 -3.96 -0.25
N PHE A 65 -0.50 -3.07 0.69
CA PHE A 65 0.77 -2.34 0.64
C PHE A 65 1.99 -3.16 1.08
N HIS A 66 1.76 -4.34 1.63
CA HIS A 66 2.78 -5.22 2.16
C HIS A 66 2.74 -6.58 1.48
N ASP A 67 3.91 -7.12 1.19
CA ASP A 67 4.06 -8.50 0.75
C ASP A 67 4.00 -9.42 1.98
N GLY A 68 2.84 -9.98 2.24
CA GLY A 68 2.59 -10.85 3.37
C GLY A 68 2.08 -10.13 4.62
N PRO A 69 1.95 -10.84 5.76
CA PRO A 69 1.43 -10.27 6.99
C PRO A 69 2.36 -9.18 7.53
N PRO A 70 1.80 -8.06 8.05
CA PRO A 70 2.59 -7.01 8.65
C PRO A 70 3.34 -7.52 9.89
N ASP A 71 4.53 -6.96 10.14
CA ASP A 71 5.28 -7.25 11.36
C ASP A 71 4.56 -6.69 12.59
N PRO A 72 4.13 -7.54 13.55
CA PRO A 72 3.42 -7.07 14.74
C PRO A 72 4.21 -6.04 15.55
N GLY A 73 5.53 -6.20 15.64
CA GLY A 73 6.39 -5.26 16.34
C GLY A 73 6.37 -3.87 15.72
N ALA A 74 6.42 -3.78 14.39
CA ALA A 74 6.32 -2.52 13.67
C ALA A 74 4.95 -1.85 13.88
N VAL A 75 3.86 -2.62 13.81
CA VAL A 75 2.50 -2.12 14.03
C VAL A 75 2.36 -1.51 15.40
N TYR A 76 2.75 -2.21 16.47
CA TYR A 76 2.61 -1.72 17.83
C TYR A 76 3.54 -0.53 18.13
N ARG A 77 4.75 -0.51 17.60
CA ARG A 77 5.64 0.67 17.69
C ARG A 77 5.03 1.89 17.02
N THR A 78 4.46 1.71 15.84
CA THR A 78 3.80 2.80 15.10
C THR A 78 2.58 3.31 15.84
N LEU A 79 1.72 2.44 16.36
CA LEU A 79 0.55 2.81 17.16
C LEU A 79 0.95 3.61 18.41
N ARG A 80 2.00 3.19 19.11
CA ARG A 80 2.55 3.91 20.27
C ARG A 80 3.05 5.30 19.88
N HIS A 81 3.81 5.39 18.80
CA HIS A 81 4.32 6.66 18.29
C HIS A 81 3.18 7.61 17.90
N MET A 82 2.18 7.11 17.19
CA MET A 82 1.00 7.91 16.82
C MET A 82 0.20 8.38 18.05
N GLU A 83 0.14 7.58 19.12
CA GLU A 83 -0.50 7.96 20.37
C GLU A 83 0.27 9.06 21.09
N GLU A 84 1.60 9.00 21.12
CA GLU A 84 2.48 10.05 21.68
C GLU A 84 2.29 11.39 20.97
N TYR A 85 2.03 11.39 19.66
CA TYR A 85 1.73 12.59 18.87
C TYR A 85 0.25 12.98 18.85
N GLY A 86 -0.60 12.26 19.57
CA GLY A 86 -2.04 12.55 19.66
C GLY A 86 -2.84 12.28 18.39
N LEU A 87 -2.35 11.43 17.49
CA LEU A 87 -3.04 11.02 16.26
C LEU A 87 -4.06 9.92 16.52
N VAL A 88 -3.80 9.10 17.51
CA VAL A 88 -4.69 8.06 18.02
C VAL A 88 -4.75 8.13 19.53
N ARG A 89 -5.80 7.57 20.11
CA ARG A 89 -5.93 7.30 21.54
C ARG A 89 -6.24 5.84 21.77
N SER A 90 -5.95 5.32 22.92
CA SER A 90 -6.25 3.94 23.28
C SER A 90 -6.78 3.81 24.70
N GLU A 91 -7.54 2.77 24.91
CA GLU A 91 -8.06 2.37 26.22
C GLU A 91 -7.92 0.86 26.39
N TRP A 92 -7.67 0.44 27.61
CA TRP A 92 -7.68 -0.96 27.98
C TRP A 92 -9.09 -1.42 28.31
N GLU A 93 -9.56 -2.45 27.63
CA GLU A 93 -10.81 -3.11 27.94
C GLU A 93 -10.53 -4.35 28.81
N THR A 94 -11.11 -4.37 29.99
CA THR A 94 -10.99 -5.44 30.99
C THR A 94 -12.28 -6.21 31.19
N THR A 95 -13.24 -6.09 30.28
CA THR A 95 -14.55 -6.72 30.36
C THR A 95 -14.48 -8.19 29.98
N GLY A 96 -14.66 -9.09 30.95
CA GLY A 96 -14.78 -10.52 30.73
C GLY A 96 -13.64 -11.35 31.29
N SER A 97 -13.72 -12.67 31.13
CA SER A 97 -12.77 -13.68 31.62
C SER A 97 -11.53 -13.86 30.74
N GLY A 98 -11.19 -12.88 29.93
CA GLY A 98 -10.03 -12.89 29.03
C GLY A 98 -8.96 -11.89 29.41
N PRO A 99 -7.77 -11.93 28.77
CA PRO A 99 -6.74 -10.93 28.96
C PRO A 99 -7.24 -9.54 28.55
N ALA A 100 -6.75 -8.49 29.23
CA ALA A 100 -7.05 -7.11 28.87
C ALA A 100 -6.64 -6.84 27.41
N ARG A 101 -7.50 -6.17 26.66
CA ARG A 101 -7.28 -5.81 25.28
C ARG A 101 -7.19 -4.30 25.13
N ARG A 102 -6.27 -3.84 24.28
CA ARG A 102 -6.12 -2.42 24.00
C ARG A 102 -6.88 -2.08 22.74
N ARG A 103 -7.85 -1.16 22.84
CA ARG A 103 -8.65 -0.66 21.75
C ARG A 103 -8.18 0.72 21.37
N TYR A 104 -8.11 1.02 20.07
CA TYR A 104 -7.59 2.24 19.50
C TYR A 104 -8.68 3.02 18.77
N TRP A 105 -8.59 4.34 18.83
CA TRP A 105 -9.46 5.30 18.12
C TRP A 105 -8.60 6.33 17.41
N ILE A 106 -9.04 6.76 16.24
CA ILE A 106 -8.47 7.94 15.60
C ILE A 106 -8.95 9.21 16.29
N THR A 107 -8.09 10.22 16.41
CA THR A 107 -8.43 11.56 16.89
C THR A 107 -8.70 12.50 15.73
N ASP A 108 -9.27 13.69 16.00
CA ASP A 108 -9.42 14.73 14.98
C ASP A 108 -8.06 15.14 14.39
N ARG A 109 -7.04 15.21 15.22
CA ARG A 109 -5.67 15.45 14.77
C ARG A 109 -5.16 14.33 13.84
N GLY A 110 -5.49 13.08 14.14
CA GLY A 110 -5.19 11.94 13.27
C GLY A 110 -5.85 12.04 11.90
N LYS A 111 -7.10 12.51 11.86
CA LYS A 111 -7.82 12.73 10.60
C LYS A 111 -7.17 13.82 9.75
N HIS A 112 -6.76 14.94 10.36
CA HIS A 112 -6.02 16.00 9.65
C HIS A 112 -4.67 15.52 9.12
N TYR A 113 -3.95 14.75 9.92
CA TYR A 113 -2.68 14.15 9.51
C TYR A 113 -2.86 13.18 8.33
N LEU A 114 -3.91 12.36 8.36
CA LEU A 114 -4.25 11.48 7.24
C LEU A 114 -4.59 12.27 5.98
N ALA A 115 -5.32 13.38 6.08
CA ALA A 115 -5.62 14.24 4.93
C ALA A 115 -4.35 14.73 4.22
N ASN A 116 -3.34 15.15 4.97
CA ASN A 116 -2.05 15.53 4.41
C ASN A 116 -1.34 14.37 3.69
N TRP A 117 -1.44 13.17 4.25
CA TRP A 117 -0.95 11.95 3.59
C TRP A 117 -1.66 11.67 2.27
N VAL A 118 -2.97 11.85 2.24
CA VAL A 118 -3.79 11.59 1.03
C VAL A 118 -3.36 12.52 -0.11
N GLU A 119 -3.11 13.79 0.15
CA GLU A 119 -2.59 14.72 -0.88
C GLU A 119 -1.29 14.23 -1.51
N VAL A 120 -0.35 13.77 -0.67
CA VAL A 120 0.93 13.23 -1.15
C VAL A 120 0.73 11.93 -1.93
N LEU A 121 -0.17 11.06 -1.46
CA LEU A 121 -0.47 9.78 -2.10
C LEU A 121 -1.15 9.98 -3.46
N GLU A 122 -2.06 10.94 -3.58
CA GLU A 122 -2.71 11.30 -4.84
C GLU A 122 -1.69 11.79 -5.88
N GLN A 123 -0.77 12.67 -5.49
CA GLN A 123 0.30 13.12 -6.37
C GLN A 123 1.16 11.96 -6.88
N ARG A 124 1.51 11.01 -6.01
CA ARG A 124 2.27 9.82 -6.38
C ARG A 124 1.48 8.89 -7.28
N TYR A 125 0.21 8.71 -7.00
CA TYR A 125 -0.68 7.91 -7.83
C TYR A 125 -0.72 8.44 -9.27
N TRP A 126 -0.89 9.74 -9.45
CA TRP A 126 -0.87 10.36 -10.77
C TRP A 126 0.49 10.24 -11.47
N ALA A 127 1.58 10.44 -10.75
CA ALA A 127 2.92 10.29 -11.29
C ALA A 127 3.20 8.84 -11.75
N LEU A 128 2.84 7.86 -10.93
CA LEU A 128 2.95 6.44 -11.28
C LEU A 128 2.05 6.08 -12.46
N GLY A 129 0.82 6.58 -12.48
CA GLY A 129 -0.10 6.39 -13.59
C GLY A 129 0.45 6.92 -14.92
N ASN A 130 1.06 8.11 -14.92
CA ASN A 130 1.70 8.68 -16.09
C ASN A 130 2.90 7.85 -16.55
N PHE A 131 3.74 7.40 -15.64
CA PHE A 131 4.88 6.55 -15.95
C PHE A 131 4.43 5.24 -16.61
N LEU A 132 3.46 4.55 -16.04
CA LEU A 132 2.96 3.31 -16.59
C LEU A 132 2.30 3.50 -17.97
N ARG A 133 1.61 4.60 -18.17
CA ARG A 133 1.01 4.95 -19.47
C ARG A 133 2.07 5.14 -20.53
N GLN A 134 3.13 5.91 -20.24
CA GLN A 134 4.24 6.13 -21.18
C GLN A 134 4.96 4.83 -21.52
N TYR A 135 5.21 3.98 -20.53
CA TYR A 135 5.82 2.68 -20.74
C TYR A 135 5.00 1.80 -21.70
N ARG A 136 3.68 1.73 -21.47
CA ARG A 136 2.78 0.96 -22.35
C ARG A 136 2.74 1.50 -23.77
N GLN A 137 2.75 2.81 -23.95
CA GLN A 137 2.80 3.44 -25.29
C GLN A 137 4.08 3.06 -26.04
N LEU A 138 5.22 3.02 -25.36
CA LEU A 138 6.48 2.58 -25.95
C LEU A 138 6.44 1.13 -26.38
N LEU A 139 5.89 0.24 -25.56
CA LEU A 139 5.72 -1.17 -25.92
C LEU A 139 4.80 -1.38 -27.14
N GLU A 140 3.73 -0.62 -27.23
CA GLU A 140 2.81 -0.66 -28.36
C GLU A 140 3.48 -0.16 -29.64
N ALA A 141 4.27 0.88 -29.56
CA ALA A 141 5.04 1.43 -30.70
C ALA A 141 6.07 0.42 -31.22
N GLU A 142 6.76 -0.31 -30.35
CA GLU A 142 7.69 -1.36 -30.75
C GLU A 142 6.99 -2.52 -31.48
N LYS A 143 5.82 -2.95 -30.98
CA LYS A 143 5.02 -4.00 -31.60
C LYS A 143 4.48 -3.58 -32.97
N GLY A 144 4.03 -2.34 -33.12
CA GLY A 144 3.55 -1.79 -34.38
C GLY A 144 4.65 -1.56 -35.42
N GLY A 145 5.90 -1.35 -34.97
CA GLY A 145 7.05 -1.15 -35.86
C GLY A 145 7.62 -2.44 -36.48
N SER A 146 7.31 -3.61 -35.91
CA SER A 146 7.82 -4.89 -36.41
C SER A 146 6.98 -5.49 -37.56
N ASP A 147 5.79 -4.97 -37.80
CA ASP A 147 4.90 -5.47 -38.86
C ASP A 147 5.12 -4.79 -40.23
N GLY A 148 6.03 -3.82 -40.30
CA GLY A 148 6.31 -3.04 -41.52
C GLY A 148 7.55 -3.46 -42.32
N ARG A 149 8.24 -4.53 -41.99
CA ARG A 149 9.42 -5.01 -42.72
C ARG A 149 9.29 -6.44 -43.27
N SER A 150 8.16 -6.74 -43.85
CA SER A 150 8.01 -7.97 -44.63
C SER A 150 7.35 -7.60 -45.96
N GLY A 151 8.14 -7.19 -46.91
CA GLY A 151 7.62 -6.93 -48.22
C GLY A 151 8.48 -5.98 -49.08
N VAL A 152 9.70 -6.38 -49.38
CA VAL A 152 10.34 -5.97 -50.65
C VAL A 152 11.00 -7.21 -51.20
N ALA A 153 10.36 -7.75 -52.18
CA ALA A 153 11.02 -8.65 -53.14
C ALA A 153 11.95 -7.86 -54.02
#